data_cfdffd7ea4b1f30a0745e2a1840de43b
#
_entry.id   cfdffd7ea4b1f30a0745e2a1840de43b
#
_cell.length_a   1.000
_cell.length_b   1.000
_cell.length_c   1.000
_cell.angle_alpha   90.00
_cell.angle_beta   90.00
_cell.angle_gamma   90.00
#
_symmetry.space_group_name_H-M   'P 1'
#
loop_
_entity.id
_entity.type
_entity.pdbx_description
1 polymer ?
#
loop_
_entity_poly.entity_id
_entity_poly.type
_entity_poly.pdbx_seq_one_letter_code
_entity_poly.pdbx_strand_id
1 'polypeptide(L)'
;RGLGDVYKRQGLIYDIYCRTNTGEHIIVEMQNREQPYFKDRALFYLSRAITQQARKGIWNFQLDAVYGVFFMNFVMDKDIPSKIRTDVVLSDRDTGKLFNSKFRQIFIELPNFNKEEDECENDFERWIYILKHMDTLDRMPFKARKAVFERLEKLASKANMTQEERMQYLSLIHI
;
A
#
# COMPACT_ATOMS: atom_id res chain seq x y z
N ARG A 1 39.01 3.79 9.87
CA ARG A 1 37.91 3.56 10.85
C ARG A 1 36.63 3.46 10.06
N GLY A 2 36.03 2.28 10.10
CA GLY A 2 35.07 1.80 9.12
C GLY A 2 33.70 2.41 9.21
N LEU A 3 33.10 2.60 8.04
CA LEU A 3 31.69 2.87 7.76
C LEU A 3 30.74 1.65 8.04
N GLY A 4 31.21 0.70 8.87
CA GLY A 4 30.52 -0.58 9.10
C GLY A 4 29.41 -0.59 10.13
N ASP A 5 29.19 0.47 10.91
CA ASP A 5 28.33 0.39 12.10
C ASP A 5 27.00 1.21 12.04
N VAL A 6 26.66 1.79 10.92
CA VAL A 6 25.43 2.62 10.83
C VAL A 6 24.19 1.85 10.34
N TYR A 7 24.35 0.62 9.88
CA TYR A 7 23.21 -0.23 9.51
C TYR A 7 22.74 -1.14 10.66
N LYS A 8 22.55 -0.58 11.84
CA LYS A 8 21.65 -1.23 12.81
C LYS A 8 20.25 -1.23 12.20
N ARG A 9 19.81 -2.43 11.90
CA ARG A 9 18.49 -2.81 11.37
C ARG A 9 17.37 -2.03 12.06
N GLN A 10 17.06 -0.85 11.57
CA GLN A 10 15.71 -0.32 11.76
C GLN A 10 14.81 -1.22 10.92
N GLY A 11 14.03 -2.06 11.59
CA GLY A 11 13.00 -2.84 10.94
C GLY A 11 12.08 -1.86 10.23
N LEU A 12 11.97 -1.94 8.92
CA LEU A 12 10.92 -1.21 8.20
C LEU A 12 9.61 -1.84 8.62
N ILE A 13 8.74 -1.01 9.17
CA ILE A 13 7.37 -1.38 9.51
C ILE A 13 6.55 -0.96 8.30
N TYR A 14 5.94 -1.92 7.62
CA TYR A 14 4.89 -1.70 6.63
C TYR A 14 3.56 -1.77 7.35
N ASP A 15 2.55 -1.00 6.91
CA ASP A 15 1.21 -1.13 7.47
C ASP A 15 0.68 -2.54 7.22
N ILE A 16 0.80 -3.04 5.98
CA ILE A 16 0.49 -4.42 5.63
C ILE A 16 1.53 -4.92 4.63
N TYR A 17 2.08 -6.10 4.92
CA TYR A 17 2.91 -6.84 3.98
C TYR A 17 2.33 -8.24 3.81
N CYS A 18 2.04 -8.62 2.57
CA CYS A 18 1.55 -9.96 2.26
C CYS A 18 2.27 -10.57 1.06
N ARG A 19 2.20 -11.88 0.98
CA ARG A 19 2.68 -12.65 -0.17
C ARG A 19 1.50 -13.43 -0.74
N THR A 20 1.34 -13.37 -2.07
CA THR A 20 0.31 -14.14 -2.75
C THR A 20 0.70 -15.61 -2.87
N ASN A 21 -0.25 -16.47 -3.22
CA ASN A 21 0.02 -17.88 -3.49
C ASN A 21 0.92 -18.10 -4.73
N THR A 22 0.99 -17.11 -5.61
CA THR A 22 1.82 -17.07 -6.82
C THR A 22 3.19 -16.44 -6.58
N GLY A 23 3.45 -15.97 -5.35
CA GLY A 23 4.76 -15.52 -4.89
C GLY A 23 4.95 -14.00 -4.88
N GLU A 24 4.02 -13.21 -5.43
CA GLU A 24 4.15 -11.75 -5.45
C GLU A 24 4.13 -11.18 -4.04
N HIS A 25 4.95 -10.17 -3.81
CA HIS A 25 5.00 -9.38 -2.59
C HIS A 25 4.13 -8.13 -2.74
N ILE A 26 3.17 -7.96 -1.84
CA ILE A 26 2.29 -6.79 -1.84
C ILE A 26 2.52 -6.01 -0.54
N ILE A 27 2.89 -4.74 -0.69
CA ILE A 27 3.05 -3.78 0.38
C ILE A 27 1.87 -2.82 0.28
N VAL A 28 1.12 -2.67 1.38
CA VAL A 28 0.04 -1.69 1.46
C VAL A 28 0.39 -0.68 2.54
N GLU A 29 0.29 0.59 2.23
CA GLU A 29 0.57 1.71 3.12
C GLU A 29 -0.61 2.68 3.08
N MET A 30 -1.00 3.18 4.26
CA MET A 30 -2.00 4.24 4.38
C MET A 30 -1.33 5.52 4.87
N GLN A 31 -1.47 6.60 4.08
CA GLN A 31 -0.85 7.88 4.37
C GLN A 31 -1.91 8.95 4.61
N ASN A 32 -2.07 9.35 5.86
CA ASN A 32 -3.11 10.31 6.25
C ASN A 32 -2.72 11.77 5.92
N ARG A 33 -1.43 12.06 5.85
CA ARG A 33 -0.90 13.41 5.58
C ARG A 33 0.22 13.36 4.56
N GLU A 34 0.29 14.41 3.74
CA GLU A 34 1.42 14.63 2.86
C GLU A 34 2.72 14.74 3.68
N GLN A 35 3.73 13.99 3.28
CA GLN A 35 5.05 14.02 3.90
C GLN A 35 6.11 14.39 2.86
N PRO A 36 7.15 15.12 3.24
CA PRO A 36 8.28 15.38 2.36
C PRO A 36 8.85 14.06 1.82
N TYR A 37 9.23 14.07 0.55
CA TYR A 37 9.87 12.91 -0.10
C TYR A 37 9.02 11.63 -0.12
N PHE A 38 7.69 11.76 -0.15
CA PHE A 38 6.79 10.60 -0.14
C PHE A 38 7.06 9.63 -1.31
N LYS A 39 7.29 10.16 -2.52
CA LYS A 39 7.62 9.35 -3.71
C LYS A 39 8.94 8.57 -3.52
N ASP A 40 9.93 9.18 -2.88
CA ASP A 40 11.21 8.54 -2.57
C ASP A 40 11.05 7.43 -1.53
N ARG A 41 10.22 7.66 -0.51
CA ARG A 41 9.88 6.64 0.49
C ARG A 41 9.20 5.44 -0.14
N ALA A 42 8.22 5.66 -1.00
CA ALA A 42 7.52 4.60 -1.72
C ALA A 42 8.51 3.76 -2.55
N LEU A 43 9.39 4.42 -3.29
CA LEU A 43 10.45 3.77 -4.06
C LEU A 43 11.40 2.97 -3.15
N PHE A 44 11.84 3.56 -2.04
CA PHE A 44 12.73 2.91 -1.08
C PHE A 44 12.13 1.64 -0.48
N TYR A 45 10.85 1.68 -0.11
CA TYR A 45 10.16 0.51 0.47
C TYR A 45 10.11 -0.67 -0.50
N LEU A 46 9.75 -0.42 -1.76
CA LEU A 46 9.71 -1.48 -2.77
C LEU A 46 11.12 -2.00 -3.10
N SER A 47 12.09 -1.10 -3.23
CA SER A 47 13.48 -1.47 -3.49
C SER A 47 14.04 -2.38 -2.38
N ARG A 48 13.68 -2.12 -1.13
CA ARG A 48 14.07 -2.98 -0.01
C ARG A 48 13.42 -4.36 -0.10
N ALA A 49 12.14 -4.45 -0.44
CA ALA A 49 11.47 -5.74 -0.64
C ALA A 49 12.09 -6.55 -1.81
N ILE A 50 12.60 -5.87 -2.83
CA ILE A 50 13.37 -6.50 -3.91
C ILE A 50 14.71 -7.02 -3.37
N THR A 51 15.47 -6.19 -2.66
CA THR A 51 16.80 -6.57 -2.16
C THR A 51 16.77 -7.68 -1.12
N GLN A 52 15.68 -7.78 -0.35
CA GLN A 52 15.46 -8.86 0.61
C GLN A 52 15.27 -10.24 -0.03
N GLN A 53 15.00 -10.31 -1.33
CA GLN A 53 14.90 -11.57 -2.07
C GLN A 53 16.27 -12.16 -2.42
N ALA A 54 17.36 -11.41 -2.22
CA ALA A 54 18.71 -11.87 -2.51
C ALA A 54 19.04 -13.15 -1.71
N ARG A 55 19.57 -14.16 -2.40
CA ARG A 55 19.97 -15.44 -1.81
C ARG A 55 21.48 -15.51 -1.70
N LYS A 56 21.95 -16.19 -0.67
CA LYS A 56 23.39 -16.50 -0.52
C LYS A 56 23.77 -17.61 -1.51
N GLY A 57 24.96 -17.51 -2.10
CA GLY A 57 25.52 -18.50 -3.03
C GLY A 57 25.12 -18.24 -4.49
N ILE A 58 25.06 -19.29 -5.30
CA ILE A 58 24.72 -19.18 -6.72
C ILE A 58 23.22 -18.89 -6.85
N TRP A 59 22.89 -17.79 -7.49
CA TRP A 59 21.53 -17.33 -7.71
C TRP A 59 21.35 -16.82 -9.14
N ASN A 60 20.28 -17.20 -9.79
CA ASN A 60 19.95 -16.83 -11.17
C ASN A 60 19.25 -15.44 -11.29
N PHE A 61 19.18 -14.67 -10.20
CA PHE A 61 18.51 -13.35 -10.13
C PHE A 61 17.01 -13.37 -10.52
N GLN A 62 16.37 -14.53 -10.41
CA GLN A 62 14.93 -14.60 -10.58
C GLN A 62 14.23 -13.96 -9.37
N LEU A 63 13.58 -12.81 -9.62
CA LEU A 63 12.83 -12.08 -8.61
C LEU A 63 11.35 -12.45 -8.65
N ASP A 64 10.72 -12.49 -7.51
CA ASP A 64 9.27 -12.39 -7.39
C ASP A 64 8.84 -10.93 -7.59
N ALA A 65 7.60 -10.70 -8.06
CA ALA A 65 7.11 -9.36 -8.27
C ALA A 65 6.85 -8.63 -6.93
N VAL A 66 7.08 -7.32 -6.92
CA VAL A 66 6.84 -6.45 -5.76
C VAL A 66 5.89 -5.32 -6.18
N TYR A 67 4.74 -5.26 -5.53
CA TYR A 67 3.72 -4.24 -5.75
C TYR A 67 3.52 -3.42 -4.48
N GLY A 68 3.60 -2.09 -4.60
CA GLY A 68 3.23 -1.17 -3.54
C GLY A 68 1.88 -0.53 -3.83
N VAL A 69 0.98 -0.55 -2.84
CA VAL A 69 -0.32 0.13 -2.90
C VAL A 69 -0.34 1.17 -1.80
N PHE A 70 -0.43 2.43 -2.20
CA PHE A 70 -0.38 3.59 -1.31
C PHE A 70 -1.73 4.29 -1.32
N PHE A 71 -2.49 4.17 -0.24
CA PHE A 71 -3.72 4.93 -0.04
C PHE A 71 -3.38 6.26 0.60
N MET A 72 -3.77 7.35 -0.04
CA MET A 72 -3.42 8.71 0.40
C MET A 72 -4.68 9.51 0.71
N ASN A 73 -4.69 10.15 1.87
CA ASN A 73 -5.73 11.12 2.24
C ASN A 73 -5.32 12.56 1.84
N PHE A 74 -4.54 12.67 0.76
CA PHE A 74 -4.12 13.93 0.16
C PHE A 74 -3.92 13.75 -1.35
N VAL A 75 -3.89 14.87 -2.10
CA VAL A 75 -3.60 14.90 -3.54
C VAL A 75 -2.10 15.04 -3.72
N MET A 76 -1.50 14.09 -4.45
CA MET A 76 -0.05 14.01 -4.62
C MET A 76 0.52 15.09 -5.56
N ASP A 77 -0.12 15.30 -6.70
CA ASP A 77 0.31 16.24 -7.74
C ASP A 77 -0.85 17.17 -8.08
N LYS A 78 -0.84 18.37 -7.51
CA LYS A 78 -1.94 19.37 -7.65
C LYS A 78 -2.03 19.96 -9.05
N ASP A 79 -0.95 19.90 -9.83
CA ASP A 79 -0.87 20.43 -11.19
C ASP A 79 -1.38 19.46 -12.25
N ILE A 80 -1.71 18.24 -11.87
CA ILE A 80 -2.23 17.21 -12.77
C ILE A 80 -3.74 17.10 -12.59
N PRO A 81 -4.54 16.90 -13.68
CA PRO A 81 -5.97 16.66 -13.53
C PRO A 81 -6.26 15.56 -12.53
N SER A 82 -7.23 15.80 -11.64
CA SER A 82 -7.56 14.87 -10.56
C SER A 82 -7.88 13.49 -11.13
N LYS A 83 -7.20 12.49 -10.63
CA LYS A 83 -7.48 11.08 -10.89
C LYS A 83 -7.37 10.30 -9.60
N ILE A 84 -8.16 9.25 -9.46
CA ILE A 84 -8.20 8.46 -8.24
C ILE A 84 -6.97 7.57 -8.13
N ARG A 85 -6.48 7.05 -9.28
CA ARG A 85 -5.42 6.04 -9.30
C ARG A 85 -4.30 6.44 -10.26
N THR A 86 -3.06 6.32 -9.78
CA THR A 86 -1.84 6.45 -10.57
C THR A 86 -1.04 5.16 -10.49
N ASP A 87 -0.77 4.56 -11.64
CA ASP A 87 0.12 3.38 -11.75
C ASP A 87 1.48 3.84 -12.27
N VAL A 88 2.53 3.52 -11.53
CA VAL A 88 3.93 3.77 -11.89
C VAL A 88 4.59 2.43 -12.15
N VAL A 89 5.20 2.30 -13.32
CA VAL A 89 5.85 1.08 -13.81
C VAL A 89 7.22 1.37 -14.38
N LEU A 90 8.06 0.35 -14.51
CA LEU A 90 9.33 0.44 -15.23
C LEU A 90 9.06 0.28 -16.71
N SER A 91 9.32 1.32 -17.50
CA SER A 91 9.14 1.32 -18.94
C SER A 91 10.37 1.87 -19.65
N ASP A 92 10.57 1.44 -20.88
CA ASP A 92 11.54 2.05 -21.80
C ASP A 92 11.11 3.48 -22.12
N ARG A 93 12.03 4.43 -21.96
CA ARG A 93 11.74 5.86 -22.07
C ARG A 93 11.28 6.26 -23.47
N ASP A 94 11.90 5.68 -24.49
CA ASP A 94 11.70 6.13 -25.88
C ASP A 94 10.47 5.47 -26.50
N THR A 95 10.20 4.22 -26.15
CA THR A 95 9.10 3.44 -26.74
C THR A 95 7.86 3.36 -25.86
N GLY A 96 7.97 3.69 -24.57
CA GLY A 96 6.91 3.52 -23.57
C GLY A 96 6.59 2.05 -23.23
N LYS A 97 7.31 1.09 -23.82
CA LYS A 97 7.07 -0.34 -23.58
C LYS A 97 7.45 -0.72 -22.15
N LEU A 98 6.64 -1.55 -21.54
CA LEU A 98 6.93 -2.12 -20.22
C LEU A 98 8.25 -2.90 -20.27
N PHE A 99 9.25 -2.45 -19.52
CA PHE A 99 10.56 -3.08 -19.45
C PHE A 99 10.56 -4.28 -18.52
N ASN A 100 9.91 -4.14 -17.35
CA ASN A 100 9.83 -5.21 -16.34
C ASN A 100 8.49 -5.11 -15.60
N SER A 101 7.74 -6.21 -15.58
CA SER A 101 6.43 -6.29 -14.94
C SER A 101 6.47 -6.57 -13.43
N LYS A 102 7.66 -6.85 -12.88
CA LYS A 102 7.82 -7.28 -11.48
C LYS A 102 7.90 -6.12 -10.48
N PHE A 103 7.78 -4.89 -10.95
CA PHE A 103 7.78 -3.70 -10.12
C PHE A 103 6.62 -2.79 -10.50
N ARG A 104 5.77 -2.47 -9.53
CA ARG A 104 4.67 -1.52 -9.72
C ARG A 104 4.39 -0.75 -8.44
N GLN A 105 4.18 0.55 -8.56
CA GLN A 105 3.63 1.40 -7.51
C GLN A 105 2.24 1.86 -7.92
N ILE A 106 1.27 1.72 -7.01
CA ILE A 106 -0.12 2.09 -7.23
C ILE A 106 -0.47 3.12 -6.16
N PHE A 107 -0.69 4.36 -6.59
CA PHE A 107 -1.09 5.45 -5.72
C PHE A 107 -2.60 5.69 -5.86
N ILE A 108 -3.30 5.73 -4.73
CA ILE A 108 -4.75 5.90 -4.67
C ILE A 108 -5.04 7.14 -3.84
N GLU A 109 -5.57 8.18 -4.49
CA GLU A 109 -5.87 9.48 -3.91
C GLU A 109 -7.33 9.54 -3.46
N LEU A 110 -7.59 9.24 -2.20
CA LEU A 110 -8.94 9.19 -1.63
C LEU A 110 -9.73 10.51 -1.77
N PRO A 111 -9.10 11.72 -1.66
CA PRO A 111 -9.83 12.96 -1.86
C PRO A 111 -10.44 13.13 -3.25
N ASN A 112 -9.85 12.49 -4.27
CA ASN A 112 -10.34 12.55 -5.65
C ASN A 112 -11.51 11.58 -5.93
N PHE A 113 -11.87 10.74 -4.98
CA PHE A 113 -13.04 9.85 -5.08
C PHE A 113 -14.26 10.54 -4.49
N ASN A 114 -15.24 10.90 -5.32
CA ASN A 114 -16.42 11.68 -4.93
C ASN A 114 -17.75 10.96 -5.24
N LYS A 115 -17.70 9.64 -5.45
CA LYS A 115 -18.90 8.82 -5.65
C LYS A 115 -19.55 8.45 -4.33
N GLU A 116 -20.88 8.48 -4.31
CA GLU A 116 -21.69 7.92 -3.23
C GLU A 116 -21.82 6.40 -3.35
N GLU A 117 -22.37 5.75 -2.32
CA GLU A 117 -22.50 4.28 -2.25
C GLU A 117 -23.20 3.69 -3.46
N ASP A 118 -24.31 4.27 -3.88
CA ASP A 118 -25.15 3.83 -5.00
C ASP A 118 -24.56 4.13 -6.39
N GLU A 119 -23.58 5.04 -6.46
CA GLU A 119 -22.86 5.38 -7.67
C GLU A 119 -21.66 4.46 -7.94
N CYS A 120 -21.31 3.58 -7.00
CA CYS A 120 -20.19 2.65 -7.14
C CYS A 120 -20.55 1.49 -8.08
N GLU A 121 -19.96 1.48 -9.27
CA GLU A 121 -20.28 0.52 -10.35
C GLU A 121 -19.49 -0.79 -10.23
N ASN A 122 -18.30 -0.76 -9.65
CA ASN A 122 -17.38 -1.90 -9.59
C ASN A 122 -16.79 -2.11 -8.21
N ASP A 123 -16.14 -3.27 -8.00
CA ASP A 123 -15.58 -3.64 -6.70
C ASP A 123 -14.45 -2.70 -6.24
N PHE A 124 -13.66 -2.15 -7.17
CA PHE A 124 -12.61 -1.18 -6.84
C PHE A 124 -13.23 0.08 -6.22
N GLU A 125 -14.26 0.67 -6.84
CA GLU A 125 -14.94 1.86 -6.34
C GLU A 125 -15.60 1.61 -4.97
N ARG A 126 -16.23 0.45 -4.81
CA ARG A 126 -16.82 0.02 -3.52
C ARG A 126 -15.78 -0.05 -2.41
N TRP A 127 -14.60 -0.60 -2.73
CA TRP A 127 -13.49 -0.65 -1.77
C TRP A 127 -12.98 0.73 -1.41
N ILE A 128 -12.81 1.63 -2.40
CA ILE A 128 -12.38 3.00 -2.15
C ILE A 128 -13.40 3.74 -1.29
N TYR A 129 -14.70 3.57 -1.58
CA TYR A 129 -15.78 4.14 -0.77
C TYR A 129 -15.68 3.71 0.70
N ILE A 130 -15.54 2.40 0.95
CA ILE A 130 -15.41 1.86 2.30
C ILE A 130 -14.18 2.43 3.01
N LEU A 131 -13.03 2.43 2.35
CA LEU A 131 -11.78 2.93 2.95
C LEU A 131 -11.86 4.44 3.25
N LYS A 132 -12.48 5.22 2.36
CA LYS A 132 -12.65 6.67 2.55
C LYS A 132 -13.58 6.99 3.73
N HIS A 133 -14.61 6.21 3.95
CA HIS A 133 -15.67 6.46 4.93
C HIS A 133 -15.59 5.54 6.17
N MET A 134 -14.52 4.77 6.32
CA MET A 134 -14.39 3.76 7.37
C MET A 134 -14.68 4.27 8.79
N ASP A 135 -14.33 5.53 9.08
CA ASP A 135 -14.50 6.14 10.39
C ASP A 135 -15.96 6.51 10.69
N THR A 136 -16.80 6.63 9.66
CA THR A 136 -18.18 7.13 9.76
C THR A 136 -19.24 6.09 9.42
N LEU A 137 -18.82 4.93 8.91
CA LEU A 137 -19.75 3.86 8.53
C LEU A 137 -20.23 3.08 9.76
N ASP A 138 -21.51 3.19 10.07
CA ASP A 138 -22.17 2.39 11.12
C ASP A 138 -22.37 0.93 10.71
N ARG A 139 -22.37 0.66 9.39
CA ARG A 139 -22.53 -0.67 8.81
C ARG A 139 -21.75 -0.80 7.50
N MET A 140 -21.39 -2.02 7.14
CA MET A 140 -20.83 -2.32 5.81
C MET A 140 -21.87 -2.00 4.72
N PRO A 141 -21.57 -1.06 3.80
CA PRO A 141 -22.56 -0.55 2.84
C PRO A 141 -22.95 -1.55 1.76
N PHE A 142 -22.10 -2.49 1.41
CA PHE A 142 -22.35 -3.44 0.34
C PHE A 142 -22.58 -4.85 0.87
N LYS A 143 -23.47 -5.61 0.20
CA LYS A 143 -23.49 -7.09 0.33
C LYS A 143 -22.20 -7.67 -0.26
N ALA A 144 -21.11 -7.29 0.34
CA ALA A 144 -19.81 -7.76 -0.08
C ALA A 144 -19.71 -9.27 0.07
N ARG A 145 -18.92 -9.93 -0.75
CA ARG A 145 -18.69 -11.37 -0.64
C ARG A 145 -18.36 -11.69 0.81
N LYS A 146 -19.36 -12.20 1.46
CA LYS A 146 -19.59 -12.31 2.90
C LYS A 146 -18.34 -12.67 3.73
N ALA A 147 -17.52 -13.59 3.23
CA ALA A 147 -16.36 -14.09 3.96
C ALA A 147 -15.18 -13.12 4.11
N VAL A 148 -14.92 -12.25 3.11
CA VAL A 148 -13.79 -11.30 3.15
C VAL A 148 -14.10 -10.13 4.07
N PHE A 149 -15.33 -9.64 4.06
CA PHE A 149 -15.76 -8.53 4.89
C PHE A 149 -15.99 -8.93 6.34
N GLU A 150 -16.58 -10.10 6.61
CA GLU A 150 -16.67 -10.64 7.98
C GLU A 150 -15.28 -10.82 8.61
N ARG A 151 -14.27 -11.16 7.80
CA ARG A 151 -12.90 -11.28 8.27
C ARG A 151 -12.24 -9.93 8.53
N LEU A 152 -12.51 -8.91 7.69
CA LEU A 152 -12.06 -7.53 7.89
C LEU A 152 -12.74 -6.88 9.09
N GLU A 153 -14.05 -7.07 9.24
CA GLU A 153 -14.80 -6.58 10.39
C GLU A 153 -14.25 -7.16 11.70
N LYS A 154 -13.91 -8.45 11.73
CA LYS A 154 -13.24 -9.08 12.86
C LYS A 154 -11.83 -8.54 13.12
N LEU A 155 -11.09 -8.17 12.07
CA LEU A 155 -9.75 -7.58 12.19
C LEU A 155 -9.80 -6.10 12.58
N ALA A 156 -10.80 -5.37 12.09
CA ALA A 156 -10.99 -3.94 12.39
C ALA A 156 -11.69 -3.69 13.73
N SER A 157 -12.32 -4.70 14.34
CA SER A 157 -12.96 -4.52 15.63
C SER A 157 -11.88 -4.27 16.71
N LYS A 158 -11.84 -3.04 17.24
CA LYS A 158 -10.91 -2.59 18.31
C LYS A 158 -10.93 -3.50 19.56
N ALA A 159 -11.95 -4.34 19.70
CA ALA A 159 -12.12 -5.28 20.80
C ALA A 159 -11.18 -6.50 20.72
N ASN A 160 -10.65 -6.81 19.53
CA ASN A 160 -9.80 -7.98 19.29
C ASN A 160 -8.32 -7.66 19.10
N MET A 161 -7.92 -6.40 19.19
CA MET A 161 -6.51 -6.00 19.16
C MET A 161 -5.85 -6.36 20.49
N THR A 162 -4.70 -7.03 20.43
CA THR A 162 -3.82 -7.19 21.58
C THR A 162 -3.31 -5.81 22.04
N GLN A 163 -2.83 -5.72 23.28
CA GLN A 163 -2.32 -4.46 23.84
C GLN A 163 -1.11 -3.93 23.03
N GLU A 164 -0.30 -4.83 22.48
CA GLU A 164 0.85 -4.50 21.61
C GLU A 164 0.41 -3.99 20.23
N GLU A 165 -0.55 -4.64 19.59
CA GLU A 165 -1.14 -4.20 18.31
C GLU A 165 -1.84 -2.85 18.45
N ARG A 166 -2.50 -2.61 19.59
CA ARG A 166 -3.14 -1.32 19.90
C ARG A 166 -2.11 -0.21 20.12
N MET A 167 -1.00 -0.50 20.77
CA MET A 167 0.11 0.43 20.95
C MET A 167 0.80 0.76 19.63
N GLN A 168 1.02 -0.22 18.78
CA GLN A 168 1.55 -0.02 17.41
C GLN A 168 0.59 0.83 16.55
N TYR A 169 -0.70 0.53 16.57
CA TYR A 169 -1.72 1.31 15.87
C TYR A 169 -1.76 2.77 16.35
N LEU A 170 -1.72 3.01 17.65
CA LEU A 170 -1.71 4.35 18.22
C LEU A 170 -0.42 5.12 17.92
N SER A 171 0.73 4.45 17.85
CA SER A 171 2.00 5.07 17.45
C SER A 171 2.03 5.49 15.98
N LEU A 172 1.27 4.82 15.11
CA LEU A 172 1.15 5.14 13.68
C LEU A 172 0.20 6.32 13.40
N ILE A 173 -0.75 6.57 14.31
CA ILE A 173 -1.74 7.68 14.17
C ILE A 173 -1.18 8.99 14.73
N HIS A 174 -0.18 8.95 15.60
CA HIS A 174 0.35 10.12 16.31
C HIS A 174 1.70 10.66 15.76
N ILE A 175 2.13 10.21 14.58
CA ILE A 175 3.32 10.79 13.92
C ILE A 175 2.89 11.78 12.85
#